data_876198004d647a6821fbac0e8f9f1291
#
_entry.id   876198004d647a6821fbac0e8f9f1291
#
_cell.length_a   1.000
_cell.length_b   1.000
_cell.length_c   1.000
_cell.angle_alpha   90.00
_cell.angle_beta   90.00
_cell.angle_gamma   90.00
#
_symmetry.space_group_name_H-M   'P 1'
#
loop_
_entity.id
_entity.type
_entity.pdbx_description
1 polymer ?
#
loop_
_entity_poly.entity_id
_entity_poly.type
_entity_poly.pdbx_seq_one_letter_code
_entity_poly.pdbx_strand_id
1 'polypeptide(L)'
;DVYKRQQYFHAPEQKEETKHGEPYFPVQKYITRLSEEYPAVTTHWHEEAELTLIVKGKCHYHVDLVDYEVKEGDLLFVPPLFLHAISKGRCEEFISETYVFHLNFLGGNSTDICSTRYLVPIMNQEFAMPCLITGKHSVYASLRKVFDQITSLYDENVDGYELALKALLLQAIFLLLQYSKKITKKEKEQHSEKLKSVLDYIGEHYAE
;
A
#
# COMPACT_ATOMS: atom_id res chain seq x y z
N ASP A 1 -10.45 21.91 19.96
CA ASP A 1 -9.65 22.78 19.11
C ASP A 1 -8.38 22.07 18.67
N VAL A 2 -8.16 22.05 17.36
CA VAL A 2 -6.90 21.90 16.67
C VAL A 2 -6.38 20.47 16.49
N TYR A 3 -7.07 19.70 15.69
CA TYR A 3 -6.36 18.85 14.74
C TYR A 3 -6.26 19.63 13.41
N LYS A 4 -5.25 20.49 13.27
CA LYS A 4 -4.80 20.90 11.94
C LYS A 4 -4.27 19.64 11.26
N ARG A 5 -5.09 19.02 10.41
CA ARG A 5 -4.63 18.06 9.40
C ARG A 5 -3.51 18.73 8.64
N GLN A 6 -2.27 18.29 8.82
CA GLN A 6 -1.21 18.63 7.89
C GLN A 6 -1.68 18.07 6.53
N GLN A 7 -2.05 18.97 5.63
CA GLN A 7 -2.42 18.62 4.27
C GLN A 7 -1.15 18.11 3.60
N TYR A 8 -1.06 16.79 3.40
CA TYR A 8 -0.19 16.24 2.38
C TYR A 8 -0.68 16.77 1.04
N PHE A 9 0.22 17.24 0.21
CA PHE A 9 -0.13 17.72 -1.12
C PHE A 9 -0.34 16.48 -2.00
N HIS A 10 -1.56 15.97 -2.02
CA HIS A 10 -2.00 15.01 -3.01
C HIS A 10 -2.69 15.80 -4.13
N ALA A 11 -2.30 15.54 -5.38
CA ALA A 11 -3.07 16.09 -6.50
C ALA A 11 -4.49 15.52 -6.41
N PRO A 12 -5.52 16.35 -6.19
CA PRO A 12 -6.89 15.85 -6.03
C PRO A 12 -7.38 15.05 -7.22
N GLU A 13 -6.88 15.37 -8.41
CA GLU A 13 -7.18 14.73 -9.69
C GLU A 13 -6.69 13.29 -9.79
N GLN A 14 -5.77 12.86 -8.91
CA GLN A 14 -5.21 11.50 -8.86
C GLN A 14 -5.80 10.66 -7.74
N LYS A 15 -6.76 11.20 -6.97
CA LYS A 15 -7.46 10.40 -5.98
C LYS A 15 -8.34 9.37 -6.70
N GLU A 16 -8.14 8.10 -6.38
CA GLU A 16 -9.03 7.06 -6.83
C GLU A 16 -10.41 7.20 -6.17
N GLU A 17 -11.48 7.18 -6.96
CA GLU A 17 -12.86 7.26 -6.47
C GLU A 17 -13.46 5.88 -6.18
N THR A 18 -12.77 4.81 -6.57
CA THR A 18 -13.20 3.43 -6.37
C THR A 18 -13.30 3.11 -4.87
N LYS A 19 -14.40 2.51 -4.47
CA LYS A 19 -14.56 1.99 -3.10
C LYS A 19 -14.09 0.55 -3.07
N HIS A 20 -13.17 0.26 -2.15
CA HIS A 20 -12.59 -1.07 -1.99
C HIS A 20 -13.33 -1.85 -0.90
N GLY A 21 -14.01 -2.93 -1.31
CA GLY A 21 -14.79 -3.78 -0.40
C GLY A 21 -16.12 -3.14 0.05
N GLU A 22 -16.70 -3.71 1.08
CA GLU A 22 -17.99 -3.31 1.63
C GLU A 22 -17.80 -2.32 2.81
N PRO A 23 -18.78 -1.48 3.15
CA PRO A 23 -18.65 -0.48 4.24
C PRO A 23 -18.24 -1.07 5.58
N TYR A 24 -18.67 -2.29 5.91
CA TYR A 24 -18.34 -2.99 7.16
C TYR A 24 -17.18 -3.97 7.00
N PHE A 25 -16.78 -4.24 5.76
CA PHE A 25 -15.65 -5.09 5.42
C PHE A 25 -14.85 -4.47 4.27
N PRO A 26 -14.09 -3.39 4.54
CA PRO A 26 -13.34 -2.65 3.54
C PRO A 26 -12.04 -3.38 3.19
N VAL A 27 -12.17 -4.56 2.62
CA VAL A 27 -11.09 -5.40 2.10
C VAL A 27 -11.48 -5.90 0.73
N GLN A 28 -10.62 -5.70 -0.27
CA GLN A 28 -10.85 -6.16 -1.64
C GLN A 28 -9.61 -6.81 -2.22
N LYS A 29 -9.80 -7.98 -2.84
CA LYS A 29 -8.77 -8.68 -3.61
C LYS A 29 -8.80 -8.22 -5.07
N TYR A 30 -7.64 -7.92 -5.63
CA TYR A 30 -7.45 -7.61 -7.04
C TYR A 30 -6.41 -8.53 -7.66
N ILE A 31 -6.66 -8.94 -8.91
CA ILE A 31 -5.68 -9.60 -9.77
C ILE A 31 -5.37 -8.64 -10.91
N THR A 32 -4.22 -8.01 -10.85
CA THR A 32 -3.76 -7.11 -11.92
C THR A 32 -2.99 -7.91 -12.97
N ARG A 33 -3.40 -7.76 -14.23
CA ARG A 33 -2.73 -8.35 -15.39
C ARG A 33 -2.32 -7.24 -16.33
N LEU A 34 -1.02 -7.06 -16.51
CA LEU A 34 -0.51 -6.13 -17.52
C LEU A 34 -0.18 -6.92 -18.80
N SER A 35 -0.58 -6.36 -19.93
CA SER A 35 -0.38 -6.89 -21.26
C SER A 35 0.10 -5.78 -22.19
N GLU A 36 0.22 -6.05 -23.48
CA GLU A 36 0.51 -4.99 -24.48
C GLU A 36 -0.65 -4.00 -24.62
N GLU A 37 -1.90 -4.48 -24.45
CA GLU A 37 -3.10 -3.64 -24.54
C GLU A 37 -3.31 -2.80 -23.26
N TYR A 38 -2.88 -3.32 -22.11
CA TYR A 38 -2.98 -2.67 -20.80
C TYR A 38 -1.61 -2.67 -20.11
N PRO A 39 -0.69 -1.79 -20.56
CA PRO A 39 0.71 -1.85 -20.14
C PRO A 39 0.99 -1.23 -18.76
N ALA A 40 0.02 -0.55 -18.17
CA ALA A 40 0.23 0.19 -16.93
C ALA A 40 -1.05 0.34 -16.10
N VAL A 41 -0.87 0.53 -14.80
CA VAL A 41 -1.85 1.16 -13.90
C VAL A 41 -1.39 2.59 -13.71
N THR A 42 -2.26 3.54 -14.01
CA THR A 42 -1.96 4.98 -13.93
C THR A 42 -1.68 5.43 -12.50
N THR A 43 -0.93 6.50 -12.35
CA THR A 43 -0.62 7.09 -11.04
C THR A 43 -1.90 7.52 -10.32
N HIS A 44 -2.08 6.98 -9.12
CA HIS A 44 -3.22 7.30 -8.25
C HIS A 44 -2.83 7.16 -6.78
N TRP A 45 -3.74 7.56 -5.89
CA TRP A 45 -3.65 7.36 -4.46
C TRP A 45 -5.02 7.13 -3.84
N HIS A 46 -5.07 6.44 -2.72
CA HIS A 46 -6.28 6.17 -1.94
C HIS A 46 -5.98 6.09 -0.44
N GLU A 47 -7.02 5.97 0.40
CA GLU A 47 -6.89 5.98 1.87
C GLU A 47 -6.60 4.59 2.45
N GLU A 48 -6.62 3.57 1.62
CA GLU A 48 -6.34 2.19 1.98
C GLU A 48 -4.84 1.88 1.89
N ALA A 49 -4.44 0.79 2.53
CA ALA A 49 -3.14 0.16 2.34
C ALA A 49 -3.27 -0.98 1.32
N GLU A 50 -2.17 -1.28 0.63
CA GLU A 50 -2.07 -2.44 -0.26
C GLU A 50 -1.01 -3.42 0.22
N LEU A 51 -1.34 -4.71 0.18
CA LEU A 51 -0.38 -5.81 0.31
C LEU A 51 -0.44 -6.64 -0.96
N THR A 52 0.66 -6.64 -1.73
CA THR A 52 0.74 -7.21 -3.06
C THR A 52 1.79 -8.31 -3.14
N LEU A 53 1.44 -9.41 -3.80
CA LEU A 53 2.38 -10.44 -4.25
C LEU A 53 2.54 -10.38 -5.76
N ILE A 54 3.78 -10.39 -6.24
CA ILE A 54 4.08 -10.57 -7.65
C ILE A 54 4.00 -12.08 -7.97
N VAL A 55 2.95 -12.45 -8.71
CA VAL A 55 2.67 -13.87 -9.05
C VAL A 55 3.45 -14.31 -10.27
N LYS A 56 3.63 -13.40 -11.25
CA LYS A 56 4.35 -13.72 -12.49
C LYS A 56 5.00 -12.48 -13.10
N GLY A 57 6.16 -12.67 -13.70
CA GLY A 57 6.85 -11.66 -14.48
C GLY A 57 7.63 -10.66 -13.64
N LYS A 58 7.88 -9.50 -14.23
CA LYS A 58 8.56 -8.37 -13.61
C LYS A 58 8.01 -7.05 -14.15
N CYS A 59 8.04 -6.02 -13.32
CA CYS A 59 7.62 -4.68 -13.72
C CYS A 59 8.29 -3.61 -12.86
N HIS A 60 7.96 -2.36 -13.13
CA HIS A 60 8.32 -1.22 -12.30
C HIS A 60 7.10 -0.80 -11.48
N TYR A 61 7.29 -0.77 -10.16
CA TYR A 61 6.34 -0.23 -9.20
C TYR A 61 6.88 1.13 -8.73
N HIS A 62 6.14 2.18 -9.03
CA HIS A 62 6.44 3.53 -8.57
C HIS A 62 5.64 3.78 -7.29
N VAL A 63 6.31 4.09 -6.19
CA VAL A 63 5.66 4.43 -4.93
C VAL A 63 6.27 5.74 -4.44
N ASP A 64 5.47 6.80 -4.42
CA ASP A 64 5.90 8.18 -4.22
C ASP A 64 7.04 8.57 -5.19
N LEU A 65 8.23 8.83 -4.61
CA LEU A 65 9.42 9.26 -5.36
C LEU A 65 10.41 8.10 -5.61
N VAL A 66 9.99 6.85 -5.35
CA VAL A 66 10.87 5.69 -5.47
C VAL A 66 10.35 4.73 -6.54
N ASP A 67 11.27 4.32 -7.40
CA ASP A 67 11.01 3.30 -8.42
C ASP A 67 11.59 1.96 -7.96
N TYR A 68 10.73 0.94 -7.91
CA TYR A 68 11.08 -0.42 -7.52
C TYR A 68 10.97 -1.35 -8.72
N GLU A 69 12.09 -1.95 -9.14
CA GLU A 69 12.03 -3.11 -10.03
C GLU A 69 11.62 -4.34 -9.24
N VAL A 70 10.44 -4.88 -9.52
CA VAL A 70 9.84 -6.02 -8.84
C VAL A 70 9.76 -7.23 -9.76
N LYS A 71 9.80 -8.43 -9.18
CA LYS A 71 9.75 -9.69 -9.90
C LYS A 71 8.93 -10.73 -9.16
N GLU A 72 8.65 -11.80 -9.84
CA GLU A 72 7.96 -12.97 -9.29
C GLU A 72 8.49 -13.38 -7.91
N GLY A 73 7.57 -13.55 -6.98
CA GLY A 73 7.80 -13.85 -5.57
C GLY A 73 8.02 -12.65 -4.67
N ASP A 74 8.31 -11.46 -5.17
CA ASP A 74 8.44 -10.28 -4.34
C ASP A 74 7.09 -9.85 -3.75
N LEU A 75 7.13 -9.31 -2.54
CA LEU A 75 6.00 -8.72 -1.85
C LEU A 75 6.16 -7.20 -1.80
N LEU A 76 5.06 -6.47 -1.96
CA LEU A 76 5.02 -5.03 -1.77
C LEU A 76 3.99 -4.66 -0.72
N PHE A 77 4.28 -3.58 -0.01
CA PHE A 77 3.34 -2.89 0.84
C PHE A 77 3.30 -1.42 0.44
N VAL A 78 2.12 -0.95 0.01
CA VAL A 78 1.88 0.47 -0.26
C VAL A 78 1.12 1.04 0.93
N PRO A 79 1.73 1.95 1.71
CA PRO A 79 1.04 2.62 2.80
C PRO A 79 -0.11 3.49 2.30
N PRO A 80 -1.13 3.79 3.14
CA PRO A 80 -2.19 4.71 2.80
C PRO A 80 -1.67 6.07 2.32
N LEU A 81 -2.37 6.68 1.37
CA LEU A 81 -2.11 8.01 0.84
C LEU A 81 -0.82 8.13 0.00
N PHE A 82 -0.13 7.06 -0.31
CA PHE A 82 1.05 7.10 -1.17
C PHE A 82 0.63 7.08 -2.64
N LEU A 83 1.18 8.02 -3.43
CA LEU A 83 1.07 7.98 -4.88
C LEU A 83 1.76 6.73 -5.40
N HIS A 84 1.06 5.96 -6.23
CA HIS A 84 1.64 4.76 -6.80
C HIS A 84 1.14 4.47 -8.21
N ALA A 85 1.95 3.74 -8.95
CA ALA A 85 1.70 3.34 -10.32
C ALA A 85 2.42 2.04 -10.64
N ILE A 86 1.97 1.34 -11.67
CA ILE A 86 2.64 0.13 -12.16
C ILE A 86 2.87 0.28 -13.66
N SER A 87 4.08 -0.01 -14.12
CA SER A 87 4.39 -0.05 -15.54
C SER A 87 5.07 -1.37 -15.92
N LYS A 88 4.56 -2.02 -16.95
CA LYS A 88 5.02 -3.34 -17.42
C LYS A 88 6.48 -3.34 -17.88
N GLY A 89 6.98 -2.22 -18.38
CA GLY A 89 8.30 -2.18 -19.00
C GLY A 89 8.35 -3.07 -20.25
N ARG A 90 9.41 -3.90 -20.37
CA ARG A 90 9.62 -4.82 -21.50
C ARG A 90 9.18 -6.27 -21.22
N CYS A 91 8.44 -6.51 -20.14
CA CYS A 91 7.98 -7.86 -19.80
C CYS A 91 6.80 -8.27 -20.70
N GLU A 92 6.77 -9.53 -21.15
CA GLU A 92 5.68 -10.05 -21.97
C GLU A 92 4.37 -10.11 -21.19
N GLU A 93 4.42 -10.62 -19.95
CA GLU A 93 3.26 -10.75 -19.08
C GLU A 93 3.64 -10.41 -17.64
N PHE A 94 2.73 -9.73 -16.95
CA PHE A 94 2.85 -9.46 -15.52
C PHE A 94 1.53 -9.76 -14.84
N ILE A 95 1.61 -10.46 -13.70
CA ILE A 95 0.45 -10.77 -12.85
C ILE A 95 0.81 -10.47 -11.42
N SER A 96 -0.03 -9.69 -10.73
CA SER A 96 0.04 -9.51 -9.28
C SER A 96 -1.30 -9.80 -8.61
N GLU A 97 -1.24 -10.21 -7.36
CA GLU A 97 -2.37 -10.36 -6.46
C GLU A 97 -2.24 -9.35 -5.33
N THR A 98 -3.25 -8.50 -5.16
CA THR A 98 -3.23 -7.37 -4.23
C THR A 98 -4.46 -7.43 -3.32
N TYR A 99 -4.22 -7.26 -2.01
CA TYR A 99 -5.26 -6.98 -1.02
C TYR A 99 -5.21 -5.50 -0.68
N VAL A 100 -6.28 -4.79 -1.04
CA VAL A 100 -6.52 -3.39 -0.68
C VAL A 100 -7.40 -3.38 0.56
N PHE A 101 -6.99 -2.70 1.63
CA PHE A 101 -7.72 -2.70 2.89
C PHE A 101 -7.53 -1.41 3.68
N HIS A 102 -8.61 -0.94 4.29
CA HIS A 102 -8.57 0.26 5.13
C HIS A 102 -8.06 -0.07 6.54
N LEU A 103 -7.03 0.63 7.02
CA LEU A 103 -6.42 0.34 8.33
C LEU A 103 -7.38 0.53 9.51
N ASN A 104 -8.40 1.38 9.40
CA ASN A 104 -9.43 1.52 10.43
C ASN A 104 -10.23 0.22 10.67
N PHE A 105 -10.32 -0.65 9.66
CA PHE A 105 -10.92 -1.96 9.82
C PHE A 105 -10.15 -2.84 10.81
N LEU A 106 -8.84 -2.69 10.86
CA LEU A 106 -7.96 -3.47 11.73
C LEU A 106 -8.01 -3.00 13.19
N GLY A 107 -8.31 -1.72 13.41
CA GLY A 107 -8.42 -1.14 14.74
C GLY A 107 -9.76 -1.39 15.42
N GLY A 108 -9.80 -1.14 16.70
CA GLY A 108 -11.03 -1.09 17.48
C GLY A 108 -11.53 0.36 17.62
N ASN A 109 -12.00 0.71 18.81
CA ASN A 109 -12.40 2.07 19.15
C ASN A 109 -11.17 2.96 19.46
N SER A 110 -11.42 4.25 19.74
CA SER A 110 -10.38 5.24 20.04
C SER A 110 -9.49 4.94 21.25
N THR A 111 -9.87 3.98 22.09
CA THR A 111 -9.08 3.54 23.27
C THR A 111 -8.22 2.32 22.99
N ASP A 112 -8.33 1.72 21.81
CA ASP A 112 -7.50 0.58 21.41
C ASP A 112 -6.03 1.01 21.23
N ILE A 113 -5.13 0.33 21.93
CA ILE A 113 -3.69 0.61 21.89
C ILE A 113 -3.09 0.33 20.50
N CYS A 114 -3.60 -0.67 19.76
CA CYS A 114 -3.15 -0.98 18.43
C CYS A 114 -3.47 0.17 17.47
N SER A 115 -4.69 0.70 17.58
CA SER A 115 -5.11 1.87 16.79
C SER A 115 -4.24 3.10 17.11
N THR A 116 -4.12 3.46 18.39
CA THR A 116 -3.48 4.74 18.78
C THR A 116 -1.96 4.74 18.61
N ARG A 117 -1.28 3.61 18.85
CA ARG A 117 0.18 3.53 18.78
C ARG A 117 0.74 3.14 17.42
N TYR A 118 -0.05 2.46 16.58
CA TYR A 118 0.46 1.86 15.36
C TYR A 118 -0.38 2.22 14.12
N LEU A 119 -1.69 1.89 14.10
CA LEU A 119 -2.48 2.04 12.87
C LEU A 119 -2.69 3.51 12.49
N VAL A 120 -3.09 4.35 13.44
CA VAL A 120 -3.23 5.80 13.20
C VAL A 120 -1.90 6.45 12.82
N PRO A 121 -0.78 6.21 13.50
CA PRO A 121 0.53 6.69 13.05
C PRO A 121 0.96 6.19 11.66
N ILE A 122 0.62 4.95 11.24
CA ILE A 122 0.88 4.50 9.87
C ILE A 122 0.03 5.30 8.88
N MET A 123 -1.28 5.47 9.14
CA MET A 123 -2.16 6.29 8.30
C MET A 123 -1.69 7.75 8.22
N ASN A 124 -1.09 8.26 9.27
CA ASN A 124 -0.52 9.60 9.32
C ASN A 124 0.90 9.65 8.76
N GLN A 125 1.42 8.57 8.17
CA GLN A 125 2.77 8.50 7.61
C GLN A 125 3.87 8.88 8.63
N GLU A 126 3.71 8.44 9.88
CA GLU A 126 4.71 8.65 10.95
C GLU A 126 5.75 7.52 11.00
N PHE A 127 5.56 6.46 10.19
CA PHE A 127 6.48 5.36 10.01
C PHE A 127 6.91 5.25 8.54
N ALA A 128 8.22 5.19 8.29
CA ALA A 128 8.75 4.74 7.02
C ALA A 128 8.61 3.22 6.94
N MET A 129 7.50 2.78 6.35
CA MET A 129 7.22 1.36 6.16
C MET A 129 8.07 0.80 5.00
N PRO A 130 8.52 -0.46 5.07
CA PRO A 130 9.20 -1.08 3.93
C PRO A 130 8.19 -1.30 2.79
N CYS A 131 8.44 -0.72 1.62
CA CYS A 131 7.56 -0.91 0.46
C CYS A 131 7.88 -2.21 -0.29
N LEU A 132 9.14 -2.53 -0.53
CA LEU A 132 9.55 -3.76 -1.23
C LEU A 132 10.15 -4.78 -0.25
N ILE A 133 9.58 -5.98 -0.20
CA ILE A 133 10.04 -7.10 0.63
C ILE A 133 10.40 -8.28 -0.28
N THR A 134 11.68 -8.53 -0.42
CA THR A 134 12.23 -9.62 -1.23
C THR A 134 12.69 -10.81 -0.37
N GLY A 135 12.99 -11.94 -0.99
CA GLY A 135 13.54 -13.13 -0.30
C GLY A 135 14.84 -12.89 0.48
N LYS A 136 15.47 -11.71 0.34
CA LYS A 136 16.66 -11.31 1.12
C LYS A 136 16.32 -10.75 2.50
N HIS A 137 15.07 -10.33 2.71
CA HIS A 137 14.62 -9.80 4.00
C HIS A 137 14.27 -10.95 4.94
N SER A 138 14.73 -10.89 6.18
CA SER A 138 14.45 -11.94 7.18
C SER A 138 12.96 -12.11 7.49
N VAL A 139 12.14 -11.08 7.28
CA VAL A 139 10.68 -11.12 7.44
C VAL A 139 9.96 -11.81 6.28
N TYR A 140 10.62 -11.94 5.12
CA TYR A 140 9.99 -12.40 3.88
C TYR A 140 9.20 -13.70 4.05
N ALA A 141 9.84 -14.75 4.58
CA ALA A 141 9.22 -16.07 4.71
C ALA A 141 7.95 -16.03 5.59
N SER A 142 7.99 -15.25 6.68
CA SER A 142 6.83 -15.08 7.56
C SER A 142 5.73 -14.28 6.91
N LEU A 143 6.06 -13.17 6.25
CA LEU A 143 5.09 -12.34 5.55
C LEU A 143 4.46 -13.07 4.36
N ARG A 144 5.27 -13.83 3.61
CA ARG A 144 4.79 -14.66 2.51
C ARG A 144 3.79 -15.71 3.00
N LYS A 145 4.10 -16.40 4.10
CA LYS A 145 3.16 -17.35 4.71
C LYS A 145 1.84 -16.69 5.12
N VAL A 146 1.90 -15.49 5.70
CA VAL A 146 0.70 -14.73 6.05
C VAL A 146 -0.09 -14.37 4.80
N PHE A 147 0.57 -13.94 3.73
CA PHE A 147 -0.07 -13.64 2.44
C PHE A 147 -0.79 -14.87 1.88
N ASP A 148 -0.11 -16.02 1.82
CA ASP A 148 -0.70 -17.26 1.32
C ASP A 148 -1.92 -17.71 2.15
N GLN A 149 -1.88 -17.50 3.47
CA GLN A 149 -3.04 -17.76 4.37
C GLN A 149 -4.20 -16.79 4.10
N ILE A 150 -3.91 -15.49 3.85
CA ILE A 150 -4.92 -14.50 3.47
C ILE A 150 -5.61 -14.95 2.17
N THR A 151 -4.83 -15.36 1.17
CA THR A 151 -5.35 -15.84 -0.12
C THR A 151 -6.28 -17.04 0.05
N SER A 152 -5.80 -18.09 0.74
CA SER A 152 -6.61 -19.30 0.98
C SER A 152 -7.91 -18.96 1.68
N LEU A 153 -7.83 -18.18 2.78
CA LEU A 153 -8.99 -17.82 3.58
C LEU A 153 -10.01 -16.95 2.83
N TYR A 154 -9.52 -15.98 2.04
CA TYR A 154 -10.37 -15.11 1.24
C TYR A 154 -11.11 -15.89 0.12
N ASP A 155 -10.42 -16.83 -0.52
CA ASP A 155 -10.98 -17.64 -1.61
C ASP A 155 -11.95 -18.74 -1.10
N GLU A 156 -11.68 -19.32 0.07
CA GLU A 156 -12.53 -20.31 0.72
C GLU A 156 -13.82 -19.68 1.28
N ASN A 157 -13.78 -18.44 1.73
CA ASN A 157 -14.91 -17.66 2.22
C ASN A 157 -15.80 -18.42 3.22
N VAL A 158 -15.16 -19.11 4.17
CA VAL A 158 -15.86 -19.85 5.22
C VAL A 158 -16.50 -18.91 6.24
N ASP A 159 -17.52 -19.37 6.94
CA ASP A 159 -18.22 -18.56 7.95
C ASP A 159 -17.26 -18.01 9.02
N GLY A 160 -17.25 -16.68 9.21
CA GLY A 160 -16.34 -15.97 10.11
C GLY A 160 -14.94 -15.71 9.56
N TYR A 161 -14.73 -15.90 8.24
CA TYR A 161 -13.43 -15.65 7.61
C TYR A 161 -12.90 -14.21 7.84
N GLU A 162 -13.80 -13.23 8.01
CA GLU A 162 -13.45 -11.83 8.26
C GLU A 162 -12.65 -11.65 9.56
N LEU A 163 -12.98 -12.44 10.60
CA LEU A 163 -12.22 -12.42 11.87
C LEU A 163 -10.79 -12.91 11.67
N ALA A 164 -10.63 -14.03 10.97
CA ALA A 164 -9.32 -14.60 10.70
C ALA A 164 -8.52 -13.73 9.74
N LEU A 165 -9.16 -13.15 8.71
CA LEU A 165 -8.52 -12.23 7.78
C LEU A 165 -8.02 -10.98 8.49
N LYS A 166 -8.82 -10.38 9.36
CA LYS A 166 -8.41 -9.25 10.20
C LYS A 166 -7.18 -9.57 11.05
N ALA A 167 -7.14 -10.76 11.65
CA ALA A 167 -6.00 -11.20 12.46
C ALA A 167 -4.73 -11.37 11.60
N LEU A 168 -4.85 -11.93 10.39
CA LEU A 168 -3.73 -12.08 9.46
C LEU A 168 -3.22 -10.74 8.93
N LEU A 169 -4.11 -9.79 8.61
CA LEU A 169 -3.72 -8.44 8.20
C LEU A 169 -3.01 -7.69 9.35
N LEU A 170 -3.48 -7.83 10.60
CA LEU A 170 -2.77 -7.30 11.77
C LEU A 170 -1.38 -7.94 11.94
N GLN A 171 -1.26 -9.23 11.70
CA GLN A 171 0.02 -9.93 11.73
C GLN A 171 0.96 -9.44 10.62
N ALA A 172 0.45 -9.18 9.41
CA ALA A 172 1.23 -8.59 8.33
C ALA A 172 1.76 -7.21 8.71
N ILE A 173 0.90 -6.32 9.26
CA ILE A 173 1.32 -5.01 9.75
C ILE A 173 2.38 -5.13 10.85
N PHE A 174 2.21 -6.05 11.80
CA PHE A 174 3.22 -6.31 12.84
C PHE A 174 4.57 -6.70 12.26
N LEU A 175 4.60 -7.62 11.28
CA LEU A 175 5.83 -8.04 10.61
C LEU A 175 6.52 -6.89 9.88
N LEU A 176 5.76 -6.07 9.18
CA LEU A 176 6.29 -4.89 8.47
C LEU A 176 6.83 -3.82 9.43
N LEU A 177 6.16 -3.62 10.57
CA LEU A 177 6.61 -2.68 11.60
C LEU A 177 7.99 -3.01 12.18
N GLN A 178 8.39 -4.30 12.21
CA GLN A 178 9.72 -4.69 12.69
C GLN A 178 10.86 -4.12 11.81
N TYR A 179 10.54 -3.72 10.58
CA TYR A 179 11.47 -3.14 9.61
C TYR A 179 11.16 -1.67 9.29
N SER A 180 10.18 -1.11 9.97
CA SER A 180 9.83 0.29 9.84
C SER A 180 10.73 1.17 10.70
N LYS A 181 10.84 2.45 10.32
CA LYS A 181 11.51 3.47 11.09
C LYS A 181 10.55 4.61 11.39
N LYS A 182 10.51 5.06 12.63
CA LYS A 182 9.71 6.25 12.97
C LYS A 182 10.30 7.49 12.30
N ILE A 183 9.47 8.21 11.56
CA ILE A 183 9.86 9.40 10.81
C ILE A 183 9.87 10.61 11.76
N THR A 184 10.91 11.39 11.70
CA THR A 184 10.97 12.65 12.44
C THR A 184 10.16 13.72 11.73
N LYS A 185 9.69 14.74 12.47
CA LYS A 185 8.96 15.88 11.90
C LYS A 185 9.71 16.54 10.75
N LYS A 186 11.02 16.69 10.87
CA LYS A 186 11.89 17.30 9.87
C LYS A 186 11.96 16.46 8.57
N GLU A 187 12.09 15.13 8.69
CA GLU A 187 12.08 14.22 7.52
C GLU A 187 10.75 14.30 6.79
N LYS A 188 9.65 14.40 7.53
CA LYS A 188 8.29 14.52 6.98
C LYS A 188 8.09 15.83 6.21
N GLU A 189 8.54 16.94 6.76
CA GLU A 189 8.51 18.25 6.10
C GLU A 189 9.33 18.25 4.81
N GLN A 190 10.56 17.72 4.85
CA GLN A 190 11.41 17.60 3.67
C GLN A 190 10.83 16.73 2.55
N HIS A 191 10.18 15.62 2.93
CA HIS A 191 9.51 14.74 1.94
C HIS A 191 8.35 15.48 1.26
N SER A 192 7.51 16.15 2.04
CA SER A 192 6.38 16.93 1.54
C SER A 192 6.82 18.08 0.60
N GLU A 193 7.92 18.78 0.92
CA GLU A 193 8.48 19.83 0.06
C GLU A 193 8.98 19.27 -1.27
N LYS A 194 9.67 18.13 -1.25
CA LYS A 194 10.14 17.48 -2.49
C LYS A 194 8.98 17.04 -3.38
N LEU A 195 7.98 16.38 -2.80
CA LEU A 195 6.81 15.94 -3.54
C LEU A 195 6.08 17.14 -4.17
N LYS A 196 5.90 18.23 -3.41
CA LYS A 196 5.31 19.45 -3.92
C LYS A 196 6.10 20.01 -5.10
N SER A 197 7.43 20.10 -5.01
CA SER A 197 8.27 20.64 -6.10
C SER A 197 8.17 19.80 -7.38
N VAL A 198 8.04 18.48 -7.26
CA VAL A 198 7.86 17.58 -8.42
C VAL A 198 6.48 17.78 -9.04
N LEU A 199 5.43 17.89 -8.24
CA LEU A 199 4.06 18.11 -8.74
C LEU A 199 3.92 19.50 -9.39
N ASP A 200 4.51 20.53 -8.80
CA ASP A 200 4.55 21.88 -9.37
C ASP A 200 5.28 21.86 -10.73
N TYR A 201 6.43 21.17 -10.82
CA TYR A 201 7.17 21.01 -12.06
C TYR A 201 6.36 20.28 -13.14
N ILE A 202 5.67 19.20 -12.78
CA ILE A 202 4.78 18.47 -13.70
C ILE A 202 3.65 19.38 -14.17
N GLY A 203 2.98 20.10 -13.26
CA GLY A 203 1.91 21.02 -13.59
C GLY A 203 2.33 22.14 -14.54
N GLU A 204 3.58 22.62 -14.43
CA GLU A 204 4.11 23.68 -15.30
C GLU A 204 4.56 23.18 -16.68
N HIS A 205 4.97 21.91 -16.81
CA HIS A 205 5.61 21.41 -18.04
C HIS A 205 4.77 20.38 -18.82
N TYR A 206 3.70 19.85 -18.25
CA TYR A 206 2.83 18.84 -18.87
C TYR A 206 1.34 19.26 -18.90
N ALA A 207 1.05 20.53 -18.69
CA ALA A 207 -0.30 21.10 -18.80
C ALA A 207 -0.67 21.50 -20.25
N GLU A 208 -0.03 20.88 -21.26
CA GLU A 208 -0.38 21.03 -22.68
C GLU A 208 -0.97 19.75 -23.26
#